data_9acbe34b27bd0b4aefb327de7918cfda
#
_entry.id   9acbe34b27bd0b4aefb327de7918cfda
#
_cell.length_a   1.000
_cell.length_b   1.000
_cell.length_c   1.000
_cell.angle_alpha   90.00
_cell.angle_beta   90.00
_cell.angle_gamma   90.00
#
_symmetry.space_group_name_H-M   'P 1'
#
loop_
_entity.id
_entity.type
_entity.pdbx_description
1 polymer ?
#
loop_
_entity_poly.entity_id
_entity_poly.type
_entity_poly.pdbx_seq_one_letter_code
_entity_poly.pdbx_strand_id
1 'polypeptide(L)'
;MWRDALVVGGKDLRVELQSRVTTMQVAPYAVLVLLLFGFAFDQDHAILTKTAPGLFWVAVLLSSLLAVQRSYAIEAVDGAKDGLRLSGLDPAGIFLGKSAAVAAQLVVLEVLLGLGVVVLFDTKLHDPALLVLSALCATVGLAAAGTVYGMVASGLQVRETLLPLLILPVVAPVLLGATQAWMAALGTSATDGWKWLSLLASFAAIYVAAGILSFSTLVEDA
;
A
#
# COMPACT_ATOMS: atom_id res chain seq x y z
N MET A 1 -6.37 17.12 14.99
CA MET A 1 -5.66 15.93 14.49
C MET A 1 -6.56 14.72 14.27
N TRP A 2 -7.04 13.96 15.32
CA TRP A 2 -7.85 12.73 15.09
C TRP A 2 -9.19 12.96 14.39
N ARG A 3 -9.91 14.02 14.78
CA ARG A 3 -11.17 14.41 14.13
C ARG A 3 -10.95 14.75 12.65
N ASP A 4 -9.87 15.44 12.35
CA ASP A 4 -9.54 15.85 10.99
C ASP A 4 -9.13 14.64 10.14
N ALA A 5 -8.36 13.71 10.73
CA ALA A 5 -8.03 12.43 10.09
C ALA A 5 -9.29 11.63 9.71
N LEU A 6 -10.28 11.56 10.59
CA LEU A 6 -11.55 10.87 10.29
C LEU A 6 -12.34 11.57 9.18
N VAL A 7 -12.35 12.91 9.15
CA VAL A 7 -13.03 13.68 8.09
C VAL A 7 -12.37 13.45 6.74
N VAL A 8 -11.04 13.58 6.66
CA VAL A 8 -10.28 13.41 5.41
C VAL A 8 -10.35 11.96 4.95
N GLY A 9 -10.04 11.00 5.83
CA GLY A 9 -10.09 9.58 5.49
C GLY A 9 -11.49 9.11 5.08
N GLY A 10 -12.53 9.58 5.77
CA GLY A 10 -13.92 9.28 5.43
C GLY A 10 -14.34 9.84 4.07
N LYS A 11 -13.86 11.05 3.73
CA LYS A 11 -14.07 11.65 2.39
C LYS A 11 -13.40 10.78 1.32
N ASP A 12 -12.12 10.46 1.48
CA ASP A 12 -11.35 9.71 0.48
C ASP A 12 -11.90 8.29 0.28
N LEU A 13 -12.28 7.59 1.35
CA LEU A 13 -12.94 6.29 1.26
C LEU A 13 -14.30 6.38 0.57
N ARG A 14 -15.09 7.43 0.83
CA ARG A 14 -16.39 7.62 0.17
C ARG A 14 -16.21 7.85 -1.33
N VAL A 15 -15.25 8.67 -1.72
CA VAL A 15 -14.90 8.91 -3.12
C VAL A 15 -14.51 7.61 -3.80
N GLU A 16 -13.68 6.78 -3.17
CA GLU A 16 -13.27 5.48 -3.70
C GLU A 16 -14.44 4.50 -3.84
N LEU A 17 -15.29 4.39 -2.83
CA LEU A 17 -16.49 3.53 -2.87
C LEU A 17 -17.46 3.93 -3.98
N GLN A 18 -17.60 5.23 -4.25
CA GLN A 18 -18.46 5.73 -5.34
C GLN A 18 -17.83 5.50 -6.71
N SER A 19 -16.54 5.71 -6.85
CA SER A 19 -15.82 5.56 -8.11
C SER A 19 -15.56 4.11 -8.50
N ARG A 20 -15.52 3.20 -7.52
CA ARG A 20 -15.27 1.74 -7.67
C ARG A 20 -14.01 1.39 -8.46
N VAL A 21 -13.01 2.28 -8.50
CA VAL A 21 -11.84 2.05 -9.37
C VAL A 21 -10.96 0.94 -8.84
N THR A 22 -10.71 0.89 -7.53
CA THR A 22 -9.97 -0.23 -6.94
C THR A 22 -10.62 -1.57 -7.30
N THR A 23 -11.93 -1.66 -7.19
CA THR A 23 -12.67 -2.90 -7.50
C THR A 23 -12.76 -3.19 -9.00
N MET A 24 -12.96 -2.16 -9.85
CA MET A 24 -13.25 -2.36 -11.28
C MET A 24 -12.00 -2.32 -12.18
N GLN A 25 -10.93 -1.69 -11.75
CA GLN A 25 -9.70 -1.56 -12.54
C GLN A 25 -8.51 -2.23 -11.88
N VAL A 26 -8.24 -1.95 -10.61
CA VAL A 26 -7.02 -2.42 -9.94
C VAL A 26 -7.12 -3.91 -9.59
N ALA A 27 -8.24 -4.34 -9.01
CA ALA A 27 -8.40 -5.73 -8.59
C ALA A 27 -8.38 -6.74 -9.78
N PRO A 28 -9.09 -6.51 -10.89
CA PRO A 28 -9.00 -7.41 -12.06
C PRO A 28 -7.59 -7.47 -12.65
N TYR A 29 -6.89 -6.32 -12.71
CA TYR A 29 -5.50 -6.28 -13.17
C TYR A 29 -4.57 -7.09 -12.26
N ALA A 30 -4.68 -6.92 -10.95
CA ALA A 30 -3.87 -7.65 -9.98
C ALA A 30 -4.14 -9.17 -10.00
N VAL A 31 -5.41 -9.58 -10.15
CA VAL A 31 -5.79 -10.98 -10.34
C VAL A 31 -5.25 -11.53 -11.66
N LEU A 32 -5.33 -10.76 -12.74
CA LEU A 32 -4.77 -11.15 -14.05
C LEU A 32 -3.26 -11.40 -13.95
N VAL A 33 -2.52 -10.55 -13.24
CA VAL A 33 -1.09 -10.75 -12.99
C VAL A 33 -0.83 -12.07 -12.27
N LEU A 34 -1.58 -12.39 -11.22
CA LEU A 34 -1.45 -13.69 -10.52
C LEU A 34 -1.75 -14.88 -11.43
N LEU A 35 -2.81 -14.79 -12.27
CA LEU A 35 -3.16 -15.82 -13.22
C LEU A 35 -2.06 -16.04 -14.27
N LEU A 36 -1.52 -14.94 -14.85
CA LEU A 36 -0.45 -15.03 -15.85
C LEU A 36 0.79 -15.72 -15.27
N PHE A 37 1.19 -15.39 -14.06
CA PHE A 37 2.30 -16.08 -13.41
C PHE A 37 1.97 -17.52 -13.05
N GLY A 38 0.73 -17.82 -12.63
CA GLY A 38 0.27 -19.17 -12.40
C GLY A 38 0.43 -20.06 -13.65
N PHE A 39 0.06 -19.55 -14.82
CA PHE A 39 0.25 -20.24 -16.09
C PHE A 39 1.71 -20.25 -16.55
N ALA A 40 2.46 -19.19 -16.34
CA ALA A 40 3.86 -19.09 -16.77
C ALA A 40 4.78 -20.12 -16.07
N PHE A 41 4.45 -20.54 -14.86
CA PHE A 41 5.20 -21.56 -14.11
C PHE A 41 4.67 -22.98 -14.34
N ASP A 42 3.89 -23.19 -15.40
CA ASP A 42 3.40 -24.50 -15.84
C ASP A 42 2.70 -25.31 -14.73
N GLN A 43 2.04 -24.60 -13.81
CA GLN A 43 1.37 -25.15 -12.63
C GLN A 43 2.28 -26.01 -11.73
N ASP A 44 3.59 -25.81 -11.80
CA ASP A 44 4.53 -26.42 -10.83
C ASP A 44 4.26 -25.86 -9.42
N HIS A 45 3.62 -26.69 -8.62
CA HIS A 45 3.17 -26.35 -7.29
C HIS A 45 4.31 -25.88 -6.37
N ALA A 46 5.50 -26.48 -6.49
CA ALA A 46 6.64 -26.12 -5.67
C ALA A 46 7.18 -24.72 -6.02
N ILE A 47 7.24 -24.40 -7.30
CA ILE A 47 7.66 -23.08 -7.80
C ILE A 47 6.62 -22.02 -7.43
N LEU A 48 5.34 -22.30 -7.68
CA LEU A 48 4.24 -21.38 -7.39
C LEU A 48 4.18 -21.00 -5.90
N THR A 49 4.23 -21.99 -5.02
CA THR A 49 4.19 -21.74 -3.56
C THR A 49 5.39 -20.91 -3.09
N LYS A 50 6.56 -21.15 -3.65
CA LYS A 50 7.78 -20.41 -3.31
C LYS A 50 7.78 -18.98 -3.84
N THR A 51 7.20 -18.73 -5.01
CA THR A 51 7.18 -17.41 -5.66
C THR A 51 5.96 -16.58 -5.27
N ALA A 52 4.89 -17.20 -4.77
CA ALA A 52 3.64 -16.55 -4.40
C ALA A 52 3.79 -15.30 -3.54
N PRO A 53 4.63 -15.29 -2.46
CA PRO A 53 4.82 -14.08 -1.64
C PRO A 53 5.36 -12.90 -2.45
N GLY A 54 6.35 -13.13 -3.30
CA GLY A 54 6.94 -12.09 -4.14
C GLY A 54 5.93 -11.53 -5.15
N LEU A 55 5.16 -12.40 -5.82
CA LEU A 55 4.14 -12.00 -6.78
C LEU A 55 3.01 -11.21 -6.11
N PHE A 56 2.57 -11.65 -4.94
CA PHE A 56 1.58 -10.93 -4.16
C PHE A 56 2.05 -9.51 -3.83
N TRP A 57 3.26 -9.35 -3.30
CA TRP A 57 3.77 -8.03 -2.92
C TRP A 57 4.07 -7.12 -4.11
N VAL A 58 4.43 -7.67 -5.27
CA VAL A 58 4.51 -6.89 -6.52
C VAL A 58 3.13 -6.37 -6.93
N ALA A 59 2.10 -7.20 -6.86
CA ALA A 59 0.74 -6.78 -7.17
C ALA A 59 0.24 -5.70 -6.19
N VAL A 60 0.51 -5.85 -4.89
CA VAL A 60 0.18 -4.84 -3.86
C VAL A 60 0.93 -3.54 -4.10
N LEU A 61 2.23 -3.59 -4.44
CA LEU A 61 3.02 -2.39 -4.77
C LEU A 61 2.43 -1.61 -5.95
N LEU A 62 2.16 -2.29 -7.07
CA LEU A 62 1.59 -1.64 -8.25
C LEU A 62 0.23 -1.01 -7.94
N SER A 63 -0.56 -1.70 -7.13
CA SER A 63 -1.85 -1.20 -6.67
C SER A 63 -1.73 -0.01 -5.73
N SER A 64 -0.73 -0.01 -4.84
CA SER A 64 -0.47 1.11 -3.93
C SER A 64 -0.07 2.38 -4.70
N LEU A 65 0.76 2.23 -5.73
CA LEU A 65 1.14 3.33 -6.62
C LEU A 65 -0.09 3.94 -7.31
N LEU A 66 -0.96 3.10 -7.85
CA LEU A 66 -2.20 3.55 -8.50
C LEU A 66 -3.14 4.24 -7.51
N ALA A 67 -3.31 3.69 -6.30
CA ALA A 67 -4.15 4.27 -5.25
C ALA A 67 -3.65 5.66 -4.82
N VAL A 68 -2.34 5.80 -4.60
CA VAL A 68 -1.71 7.08 -4.24
C VAL A 68 -1.83 8.09 -5.37
N GLN A 69 -1.46 7.73 -6.61
CA GLN A 69 -1.58 8.61 -7.77
C GLN A 69 -2.98 9.16 -7.92
N ARG A 70 -3.98 8.29 -7.77
CA ARG A 70 -5.38 8.67 -7.89
C ARG A 70 -5.85 9.58 -6.77
N SER A 71 -5.49 9.30 -5.50
CA SER A 71 -5.86 10.14 -4.37
C SER A 71 -5.46 11.60 -4.58
N TYR A 72 -4.27 11.84 -5.12
CA TYR A 72 -3.79 13.18 -5.42
C TYR A 72 -4.26 13.73 -6.77
N ALA A 73 -4.59 12.87 -7.75
CA ALA A 73 -5.12 13.31 -9.04
C ALA A 73 -6.50 13.98 -8.91
N ILE A 74 -7.36 13.43 -8.08
CA ILE A 74 -8.71 13.97 -7.83
C ILE A 74 -8.61 15.37 -7.21
N GLU A 75 -7.68 15.60 -6.30
CA GLU A 75 -7.49 16.89 -5.63
C GLU A 75 -6.89 17.97 -6.54
N ALA A 76 -6.20 17.59 -7.59
CA ALA A 76 -5.60 18.55 -8.51
C ALA A 76 -6.62 19.15 -9.50
N VAL A 77 -7.74 18.48 -9.78
CA VAL A 77 -8.70 18.89 -10.82
C VAL A 77 -9.62 20.01 -10.34
N ASP A 78 -10.01 20.04 -9.07
CA ASP A 78 -11.10 20.91 -8.58
C ASP A 78 -10.62 22.06 -7.66
N GLY A 79 -9.32 22.38 -7.63
CA GLY A 79 -8.79 23.34 -6.65
C GLY A 79 -8.97 22.88 -5.19
N ALA A 80 -9.27 21.60 -5.00
CA ALA A 80 -9.50 21.01 -3.68
C ALA A 80 -8.25 21.11 -2.78
N LYS A 81 -7.08 21.24 -3.39
CA LYS A 81 -5.81 21.48 -2.71
C LYS A 81 -5.81 22.84 -2.00
N ASP A 82 -6.26 23.89 -2.66
CA ASP A 82 -6.40 25.22 -2.06
C ASP A 82 -7.51 25.22 -1.00
N GLY A 83 -8.61 24.51 -1.25
CA GLY A 83 -9.65 24.27 -0.26
C GLY A 83 -9.13 23.55 1.01
N LEU A 84 -8.23 22.60 0.84
CA LEU A 84 -7.62 21.88 1.96
C LEU A 84 -6.69 22.79 2.79
N ARG A 85 -5.93 23.67 2.13
CA ARG A 85 -5.08 24.69 2.78
C ARG A 85 -5.91 25.72 3.56
N LEU A 86 -7.03 26.16 2.99
CA LEU A 86 -7.92 27.13 3.59
C LEU A 86 -8.85 26.56 4.66
N SER A 87 -8.97 25.24 4.75
CA SER A 87 -9.89 24.56 5.68
C SER A 87 -9.48 24.66 7.14
N GLY A 88 -8.23 25.06 7.43
CA GLY A 88 -7.70 25.11 8.81
C GLY A 88 -7.56 23.73 9.48
N LEU A 89 -7.57 22.64 8.70
CA LEU A 89 -7.35 21.29 9.19
C LEU A 89 -5.89 21.11 9.59
N ASP A 90 -5.66 20.32 10.64
CA ASP A 90 -4.32 19.94 11.08
C ASP A 90 -3.59 19.12 10.01
N PRO A 91 -2.42 19.54 9.50
CA PRO A 91 -1.66 18.81 8.49
C PRO A 91 -1.36 17.35 8.87
N ALA A 92 -1.04 17.08 10.14
CA ALA A 92 -0.86 15.72 10.62
C ALA A 92 -2.17 14.89 10.55
N GLY A 93 -3.31 15.54 10.78
CA GLY A 93 -4.62 14.95 10.60
C GLY A 93 -4.92 14.62 9.13
N ILE A 94 -4.55 15.50 8.20
CA ILE A 94 -4.68 15.27 6.77
C ILE A 94 -3.83 14.05 6.34
N PHE A 95 -2.56 14.02 6.77
CA PHE A 95 -1.66 12.90 6.48
C PHE A 95 -2.22 11.56 6.98
N LEU A 96 -2.63 11.50 8.25
CA LEU A 96 -3.17 10.28 8.85
C LEU A 96 -4.46 9.82 8.15
N GLY A 97 -5.34 10.77 7.81
CA GLY A 97 -6.58 10.47 7.10
C GLY A 97 -6.34 9.86 5.72
N LYS A 98 -5.45 10.48 4.92
CA LYS A 98 -5.08 9.98 3.60
C LYS A 98 -4.38 8.62 3.68
N SER A 99 -3.38 8.48 4.56
CA SER A 99 -2.68 7.21 4.76
C SER A 99 -3.64 6.09 5.19
N ALA A 100 -4.57 6.39 6.09
CA ALA A 100 -5.57 5.42 6.53
C ALA A 100 -6.53 5.02 5.40
N ALA A 101 -6.93 5.96 4.54
CA ALA A 101 -7.78 5.66 3.37
C ALA A 101 -7.05 4.77 2.37
N VAL A 102 -5.80 5.08 2.04
CA VAL A 102 -4.96 4.24 1.16
C VAL A 102 -4.74 2.86 1.78
N ALA A 103 -4.40 2.79 3.08
CA ALA A 103 -4.22 1.52 3.77
C ALA A 103 -5.49 0.66 3.74
N ALA A 104 -6.66 1.24 3.97
CA ALA A 104 -7.92 0.51 3.92
C ALA A 104 -8.21 -0.06 2.53
N GLN A 105 -7.93 0.71 1.46
CA GLN A 105 -8.06 0.23 0.08
C GLN A 105 -7.11 -0.95 -0.20
N LEU A 106 -5.86 -0.85 0.26
CA LEU A 106 -4.87 -1.91 0.09
C LEU A 106 -5.25 -3.17 0.86
N VAL A 107 -5.74 -3.05 2.10
CA VAL A 107 -6.21 -4.21 2.88
C VAL A 107 -7.33 -4.97 2.16
N VAL A 108 -8.31 -4.25 1.58
CA VAL A 108 -9.38 -4.90 0.79
C VAL A 108 -8.80 -5.66 -0.40
N LEU A 109 -7.84 -5.06 -1.11
CA LEU A 109 -7.17 -5.70 -2.22
C LEU A 109 -6.31 -6.89 -1.77
N GLU A 110 -5.57 -6.76 -0.67
CA GLU A 110 -4.73 -7.82 -0.09
C GLU A 110 -5.55 -9.04 0.32
N VAL A 111 -6.74 -8.83 0.90
CA VAL A 111 -7.67 -9.93 1.20
C VAL A 111 -8.09 -10.64 -0.09
N LEU A 112 -8.45 -9.91 -1.12
CA LEU A 112 -8.86 -10.48 -2.41
C LEU A 112 -7.71 -11.24 -3.08
N LEU A 113 -6.52 -10.66 -3.13
CA LEU A 113 -5.33 -11.29 -3.69
C LEU A 113 -4.85 -12.48 -2.85
N GLY A 114 -4.91 -12.38 -1.52
CA GLY A 114 -4.56 -13.46 -0.59
C GLY A 114 -5.47 -14.68 -0.79
N LEU A 115 -6.78 -14.47 -0.95
CA LEU A 115 -7.70 -15.53 -1.32
C LEU A 115 -7.34 -16.13 -2.70
N GLY A 116 -6.97 -15.28 -3.66
CA GLY A 116 -6.48 -15.72 -4.97
C GLY A 116 -5.23 -16.61 -4.86
N VAL A 117 -4.25 -16.22 -4.06
CA VAL A 117 -3.02 -17.00 -3.83
C VAL A 117 -3.34 -18.36 -3.18
N VAL A 118 -4.20 -18.38 -2.16
CA VAL A 118 -4.58 -19.64 -1.48
C VAL A 118 -5.30 -20.58 -2.44
N VAL A 119 -6.24 -20.07 -3.25
CA VAL A 119 -7.06 -20.90 -4.16
C VAL A 119 -6.29 -21.33 -5.40
N LEU A 120 -5.54 -20.41 -6.03
CA LEU A 120 -4.85 -20.70 -7.30
C LEU A 120 -3.56 -21.47 -7.09
N PHE A 121 -2.84 -21.24 -5.98
CA PHE A 121 -1.54 -21.84 -5.74
C PHE A 121 -1.59 -22.94 -4.67
N ASP A 122 -2.76 -23.29 -4.14
CA ASP A 122 -3.00 -24.31 -3.10
C ASP A 122 -1.99 -24.21 -1.93
N THR A 123 -1.74 -22.96 -1.48
CA THR A 123 -0.76 -22.69 -0.45
C THR A 123 -1.30 -23.02 0.93
N LYS A 124 -0.53 -23.77 1.72
CA LYS A 124 -0.87 -24.08 3.11
C LYS A 124 -0.40 -22.95 4.03
N LEU A 125 -1.31 -22.45 4.84
CA LEU A 125 -1.01 -21.42 5.84
C LEU A 125 -0.35 -22.10 7.07
N HIS A 126 0.95 -21.86 7.29
CA HIS A 126 1.66 -22.42 8.43
C HIS A 126 1.56 -21.53 9.68
N ASP A 127 1.74 -20.23 9.51
CA ASP A 127 1.57 -19.23 10.58
C ASP A 127 0.67 -18.07 10.09
N PRO A 128 -0.67 -18.20 10.25
CA PRO A 128 -1.61 -17.17 9.79
C PRO A 128 -1.48 -15.87 10.59
N ALA A 129 -1.04 -15.91 11.85
CA ALA A 129 -0.84 -14.71 12.64
C ALA A 129 0.31 -13.87 12.09
N LEU A 130 1.42 -14.49 11.78
CA LEU A 130 2.58 -13.83 11.16
C LEU A 130 2.20 -13.25 9.79
N LEU A 131 1.44 -13.97 8.99
CA LEU A 131 0.99 -13.53 7.67
C LEU A 131 0.15 -12.26 7.76
N VAL A 132 -0.87 -12.24 8.63
CA VAL A 132 -1.77 -11.08 8.79
C VAL A 132 -1.02 -9.88 9.40
N LEU A 133 -0.23 -10.09 10.44
CA LEU A 133 0.48 -9.00 11.11
C LEU A 133 1.54 -8.37 10.19
N SER A 134 2.28 -9.19 9.42
CA SER A 134 3.26 -8.67 8.46
C SER A 134 2.59 -7.93 7.31
N ALA A 135 1.45 -8.39 6.83
CA ALA A 135 0.64 -7.68 5.84
C ALA A 135 0.22 -6.31 6.36
N LEU A 136 -0.36 -6.24 7.55
CA LEU A 136 -0.80 -4.96 8.13
C LEU A 136 0.36 -3.98 8.34
N CYS A 137 1.50 -4.45 8.86
CA CYS A 137 2.67 -3.58 9.04
C CYS A 137 3.22 -3.08 7.70
N ALA A 138 3.31 -3.94 6.69
CA ALA A 138 3.75 -3.57 5.36
C ALA A 138 2.79 -2.56 4.70
N THR A 139 1.48 -2.80 4.80
CA THR A 139 0.45 -1.91 4.26
C THR A 139 0.50 -0.53 4.90
N VAL A 140 0.66 -0.45 6.22
CA VAL A 140 0.84 0.85 6.90
C VAL A 140 2.09 1.56 6.41
N GLY A 141 3.22 0.84 6.28
CA GLY A 141 4.47 1.40 5.75
C GLY A 141 4.32 1.92 4.32
N LEU A 142 3.70 1.12 3.43
CA LEU A 142 3.44 1.49 2.04
C LEU A 142 2.51 2.71 1.94
N ALA A 143 1.42 2.72 2.70
CA ALA A 143 0.44 3.81 2.69
C ALA A 143 1.04 5.10 3.23
N ALA A 144 1.80 5.04 4.32
CA ALA A 144 2.46 6.21 4.90
C ALA A 144 3.52 6.80 3.96
N ALA A 145 4.43 5.96 3.45
CA ALA A 145 5.44 6.38 2.47
C ALA A 145 4.76 6.92 1.19
N GLY A 146 3.77 6.21 0.67
CA GLY A 146 3.01 6.62 -0.51
C GLY A 146 2.36 7.98 -0.35
N THR A 147 1.77 8.26 0.81
CA THR A 147 1.12 9.54 1.09
C THR A 147 2.14 10.69 1.16
N VAL A 148 3.29 10.50 1.79
CA VAL A 148 4.37 11.53 1.83
C VAL A 148 4.88 11.82 0.42
N TYR A 149 5.28 10.80 -0.32
CA TYR A 149 5.82 10.98 -1.67
C TYR A 149 4.77 11.41 -2.69
N GLY A 150 3.50 11.01 -2.49
CA GLY A 150 2.36 11.50 -3.25
C GLY A 150 2.20 13.01 -3.12
N MET A 151 2.35 13.54 -1.89
CA MET A 151 2.31 14.98 -1.65
C MET A 151 3.48 15.70 -2.30
N VAL A 152 4.70 15.21 -2.15
CA VAL A 152 5.91 15.76 -2.82
C VAL A 152 5.72 15.80 -4.34
N ALA A 153 5.23 14.71 -4.93
CA ALA A 153 5.01 14.64 -6.37
C ALA A 153 3.84 15.50 -6.86
N SER A 154 2.88 15.82 -6.00
CA SER A 154 1.64 16.54 -6.40
C SER A 154 1.89 17.95 -6.91
N GLY A 155 3.00 18.59 -6.50
CA GLY A 155 3.44 19.91 -6.98
C GLY A 155 4.14 19.88 -8.35
N LEU A 156 4.43 18.71 -8.91
CA LEU A 156 5.23 18.56 -10.11
C LEU A 156 4.37 18.24 -11.34
N GLN A 157 4.69 18.85 -12.49
CA GLN A 157 3.94 18.60 -13.74
C GLN A 157 4.07 17.16 -14.26
N VAL A 158 5.13 16.43 -13.86
CA VAL A 158 5.44 15.05 -14.31
C VAL A 158 5.24 14.03 -13.19
N ARG A 159 4.28 14.29 -12.30
CA ARG A 159 4.00 13.49 -11.09
C ARG A 159 3.82 11.98 -11.36
N GLU A 160 3.17 11.63 -12.46
CA GLU A 160 2.87 10.23 -12.81
C GLU A 160 4.14 9.40 -13.02
N THR A 161 5.20 10.00 -13.54
CA THR A 161 6.50 9.34 -13.76
C THR A 161 7.39 9.43 -12.54
N LEU A 162 7.36 10.56 -11.81
CA LEU A 162 8.26 10.79 -10.68
C LEU A 162 7.84 10.05 -9.42
N LEU A 163 6.53 9.88 -9.18
CA LEU A 163 6.07 9.17 -7.98
C LEU A 163 6.62 7.74 -7.89
N PRO A 164 6.51 6.87 -8.93
CA PRO A 164 7.11 5.54 -8.87
C PRO A 164 8.63 5.58 -8.67
N LEU A 165 9.31 6.51 -9.33
CA LEU A 165 10.76 6.62 -9.24
C LEU A 165 11.23 6.97 -7.81
N LEU A 166 10.51 7.84 -7.13
CA LEU A 166 10.84 8.29 -5.78
C LEU A 166 10.46 7.25 -4.72
N ILE A 167 9.30 6.60 -4.87
CA ILE A 167 8.78 5.69 -3.84
C ILE A 167 9.46 4.31 -3.88
N LEU A 168 9.82 3.79 -5.07
CA LEU A 168 10.37 2.44 -5.21
C LEU A 168 11.60 2.16 -4.32
N PRO A 169 12.65 2.99 -4.30
CA PRO A 169 13.80 2.72 -3.43
C PRO A 169 13.44 2.80 -1.94
N VAL A 170 12.46 3.61 -1.57
CA VAL A 170 12.04 3.83 -0.18
C VAL A 170 11.22 2.64 0.33
N VAL A 171 10.36 2.07 -0.49
CA VAL A 171 9.52 0.94 -0.09
C VAL A 171 10.16 -0.42 -0.34
N ALA A 172 11.30 -0.48 -1.06
CA ALA A 172 12.01 -1.72 -1.34
C ALA A 172 12.31 -2.54 -0.06
N PRO A 173 12.81 -1.96 1.05
CA PRO A 173 13.03 -2.71 2.29
C PRO A 173 11.74 -3.28 2.88
N VAL A 174 10.60 -2.56 2.75
CA VAL A 174 9.28 -3.04 3.21
C VAL A 174 8.86 -4.26 2.41
N LEU A 175 8.98 -4.19 1.08
CA LEU A 175 8.60 -5.30 0.19
C LEU A 175 9.47 -6.53 0.40
N LEU A 176 10.78 -6.36 0.59
CA LEU A 176 11.70 -7.46 0.91
C LEU A 176 11.35 -8.09 2.25
N GLY A 177 11.14 -7.28 3.28
CA GLY A 177 10.74 -7.75 4.60
C GLY A 177 9.40 -8.49 4.59
N ALA A 178 8.41 -7.94 3.88
CA ALA A 178 7.09 -8.53 3.75
C ALA A 178 7.12 -9.87 2.98
N THR A 179 7.90 -9.94 1.90
CA THR A 179 8.11 -11.19 1.15
C THR A 179 8.75 -12.26 2.03
N GLN A 180 9.80 -11.92 2.79
CA GLN A 180 10.48 -12.87 3.67
C GLN A 180 9.59 -13.33 4.84
N ALA A 181 8.82 -12.41 5.44
CA ALA A 181 7.86 -12.76 6.49
C ALA A 181 6.80 -13.74 5.97
N TRP A 182 6.28 -13.50 4.75
CA TRP A 182 5.31 -14.37 4.11
C TRP A 182 5.90 -15.72 3.71
N MET A 183 7.13 -15.76 3.19
CA MET A 183 7.82 -17.04 2.93
C MET A 183 7.94 -17.89 4.19
N ALA A 184 8.24 -17.28 5.33
CA ALA A 184 8.26 -17.97 6.62
C ALA A 184 6.84 -18.40 7.06
N ALA A 185 5.85 -17.53 6.94
CA ALA A 185 4.45 -17.80 7.29
C ALA A 185 3.82 -18.93 6.48
N LEU A 186 4.26 -19.12 5.22
CA LEU A 186 3.84 -20.22 4.35
C LEU A 186 4.72 -21.47 4.49
N GLY A 187 5.76 -21.44 5.36
CA GLY A 187 6.66 -22.58 5.57
C GLY A 187 7.61 -22.86 4.40
N THR A 188 7.79 -21.92 3.47
CA THR A 188 8.68 -22.06 2.31
C THR A 188 10.11 -21.60 2.57
N SER A 189 10.37 -20.98 3.72
CA SER A 189 11.69 -20.53 4.17
C SER A 189 11.92 -20.92 5.62
N ALA A 190 13.18 -21.27 5.93
CA ALA A 190 13.63 -21.54 7.31
C ALA A 190 13.98 -20.27 8.11
N THR A 191 13.80 -19.08 7.52
CA THR A 191 14.09 -17.82 8.19
C THR A 191 13.06 -17.51 9.28
N ASP A 192 13.51 -16.82 10.33
CA ASP A 192 12.64 -16.37 11.42
C ASP A 192 11.76 -15.20 10.92
N GLY A 193 10.51 -15.49 10.58
CA GLY A 193 9.56 -14.49 10.06
C GLY A 193 9.22 -13.40 11.07
N TRP A 194 9.31 -13.67 12.38
CA TRP A 194 9.02 -12.67 13.43
C TRP A 194 10.08 -11.56 13.48
N LYS A 195 11.32 -11.86 13.12
CA LYS A 195 12.36 -10.81 12.94
C LYS A 195 12.04 -9.89 11.79
N TRP A 196 11.54 -10.43 10.69
CA TRP A 196 11.08 -9.63 9.55
C TRP A 196 9.85 -8.79 9.91
N LEU A 197 8.93 -9.33 10.70
CA LEU A 197 7.80 -8.55 11.22
C LEU A 197 8.27 -7.37 12.08
N SER A 198 9.25 -7.55 12.97
CA SER A 198 9.78 -6.47 13.80
C SER A 198 10.43 -5.35 12.95
N LEU A 199 11.11 -5.72 11.88
CA LEU A 199 11.68 -4.79 10.91
C LEU A 199 10.56 -4.02 10.18
N LEU A 200 9.50 -4.70 9.71
CA LEU A 200 8.35 -4.06 9.07
C LEU A 200 7.64 -3.08 10.01
N ALA A 201 7.44 -3.46 11.27
CA ALA A 201 6.84 -2.59 12.28
C ALA A 201 7.69 -1.34 12.53
N SER A 202 9.02 -1.50 12.54
CA SER A 202 9.95 -0.37 12.68
C SER A 202 9.87 0.59 11.48
N PHE A 203 9.84 0.07 10.24
CA PHE A 203 9.66 0.88 9.05
C PHE A 203 8.31 1.59 9.05
N ALA A 204 7.22 0.88 9.38
CA ALA A 204 5.89 1.49 9.46
C ALA A 204 5.87 2.65 10.48
N ALA A 205 6.45 2.45 11.66
CA ALA A 205 6.55 3.50 12.68
C ALA A 205 7.39 4.70 12.21
N ILE A 206 8.53 4.45 11.55
CA ILE A 206 9.39 5.52 11.00
C ILE A 206 8.64 6.33 9.94
N TYR A 207 7.97 5.68 8.97
CA TYR A 207 7.27 6.39 7.91
C TYR A 207 6.06 7.16 8.43
N VAL A 208 5.32 6.61 9.39
CA VAL A 208 4.21 7.33 10.04
C VAL A 208 4.74 8.54 10.80
N ALA A 209 5.80 8.38 11.59
CA ALA A 209 6.40 9.48 12.35
C ALA A 209 6.96 10.56 11.40
N ALA A 210 7.70 10.17 10.37
CA ALA A 210 8.23 11.09 9.37
C ALA A 210 7.09 11.86 8.66
N GLY A 211 6.00 11.17 8.29
CA GLY A 211 4.84 11.79 7.68
C GLY A 211 4.17 12.81 8.59
N ILE A 212 3.94 12.47 9.87
CA ILE A 212 3.36 13.40 10.85
C ILE A 212 4.22 14.66 11.00
N LEU A 213 5.54 14.51 11.03
CA LEU A 213 6.46 15.63 11.27
C LEU A 213 6.69 16.50 10.02
N SER A 214 6.72 15.90 8.81
CA SER A 214 7.04 16.60 7.58
C SER A 214 5.84 17.16 6.83
N PHE A 215 4.63 16.68 7.12
CA PHE A 215 3.47 17.02 6.30
C PHE A 215 3.05 18.48 6.37
N SER A 216 3.34 19.18 7.49
CA SER A 216 3.08 20.62 7.62
C SER A 216 3.89 21.43 6.61
N THR A 217 5.19 21.19 6.52
CA THR A 217 6.06 21.85 5.53
C THR A 217 5.67 21.48 4.10
N LEU A 218 5.35 20.22 3.86
CA LEU A 218 4.92 19.76 2.53
C LEU A 218 3.61 20.40 2.05
N VAL A 219 2.68 20.69 2.96
CA VAL A 219 1.42 21.39 2.61
C VAL A 219 1.66 22.86 2.33
N GLU A 220 2.61 23.50 3.03
CA GLU A 220 2.95 24.92 2.81
C GLU A 220 3.68 25.15 1.49
N ASP A 221 4.59 24.23 1.11
CA ASP A 221 5.46 24.36 -0.07
C ASP A 221 4.83 23.85 -1.37
N ALA A 222 3.73 23.09 -1.30
CA ALA A 222 3.08 22.47 -2.43
C ALA A 222 1.94 23.31 -3.00
#